data_3def9806bd94e3faee82556c5a15e24d
#
_entry.id   3def9806bd94e3faee82556c5a15e24d
#
_cell.length_a   1.000
_cell.length_b   1.000
_cell.length_c   1.000
_cell.angle_alpha   90.00
_cell.angle_beta   90.00
_cell.angle_gamma   90.00
#
_symmetry.space_group_name_H-M   'P 1'
#
loop_
_entity.id
_entity.type
_entity.pdbx_description
1 polymer ?
#
loop_
_entity_poly.entity_id
_entity_poly.type
_entity_poly.pdbx_seq_one_letter_code
_entity_poly.pdbx_strand_id
1 'polypeptide(L)'
;TEALVSIDVNSGRYTGKRDPEKTIFKTNTEAAREIARQLRLRDVGGIIVCDFIDMETQANRDKVLHELRTHLGRDRARTKAFAVSELGLVEMTRQRVRQSHYQSMT
;
A
#
# COMPACT_ATOMS: atom_id res chain seq x y z
N THR A 1 -8.56 -2.48 19.41
CA THR A 1 -7.58 -1.50 18.98
C THR A 1 -7.05 -1.83 17.60
N GLU A 2 -6.73 -0.81 16.87
CA GLU A 2 -6.27 -0.96 15.52
C GLU A 2 -4.79 -1.29 15.47
N ALA A 3 -4.44 -2.21 14.62
CA ALA A 3 -3.04 -2.49 14.38
C ALA A 3 -2.45 -1.40 13.49
N LEU A 4 -1.16 -1.21 13.64
CA LEU A 4 -0.42 -0.34 12.73
C LEU A 4 0.59 -1.20 12.00
N VAL A 5 0.50 -1.20 10.67
CA VAL A 5 1.40 -1.95 9.82
C VAL A 5 2.18 -0.97 8.96
N SER A 6 3.47 -1.12 8.94
CA SER A 6 4.36 -0.28 8.16
C SER A 6 5.03 -1.12 7.09
N ILE A 7 4.92 -0.68 5.84
CA ILE A 7 5.48 -1.40 4.70
C ILE A 7 6.48 -0.48 4.02
N ASP A 8 7.72 -0.91 3.95
CA ASP A 8 8.81 -0.08 3.43
C ASP A 8 9.33 -0.64 2.12
N VAL A 9 8.78 -0.16 1.03
CA VAL A 9 9.25 -0.52 -0.31
C VAL A 9 10.64 0.02 -0.54
N ASN A 10 10.87 1.22 -0.01
CA ASN A 10 12.10 1.96 -0.27
C ASN A 10 13.33 1.24 0.29
N SER A 11 13.27 0.78 1.54
CA SER A 11 14.44 0.18 2.17
C SER A 11 14.79 -1.16 1.57
N GLY A 12 13.79 -1.90 1.10
CA GLY A 12 14.03 -3.23 0.56
C GLY A 12 14.57 -3.22 -0.85
N ARG A 13 14.40 -2.13 -1.57
CA ARG A 13 14.72 -2.09 -2.99
C ARG A 13 15.58 -0.90 -3.37
N TYR A 14 15.96 -0.11 -2.42
CA TYR A 14 16.69 1.10 -2.75
C TYR A 14 18.03 0.79 -3.37
N THR A 15 18.29 1.37 -4.50
CA THR A 15 19.55 1.21 -5.21
C THR A 15 20.28 2.54 -5.38
N GLY A 16 19.68 3.62 -4.90
CA GLY A 16 20.34 4.89 -4.93
C GLY A 16 19.53 5.93 -5.66
N LYS A 17 19.96 7.16 -5.50
CA LYS A 17 19.30 8.30 -6.12
C LYS A 17 19.39 8.29 -7.62
N ARG A 18 20.21 7.41 -8.15
CA ARG A 18 20.49 7.39 -9.59
C ARG A 18 19.50 6.62 -10.39
N ASP A 19 18.59 5.92 -9.72
CA ASP A 19 17.59 5.18 -10.47
C ASP A 19 16.73 6.15 -11.27
N PRO A 20 16.53 5.87 -12.55
CA PRO A 20 15.65 6.72 -13.35
C PRO A 20 14.23 6.68 -12.79
N GLU A 21 13.53 7.78 -13.00
CA GLU A 21 12.13 7.86 -12.58
C GLU A 21 11.30 6.70 -13.14
N LYS A 22 11.59 6.29 -14.37
CA LYS A 22 10.90 5.19 -15.01
C LYS A 22 11.04 3.89 -14.22
N THR A 23 12.24 3.61 -13.74
CA THR A 23 12.51 2.40 -12.96
C THR A 23 11.83 2.48 -11.61
N ILE A 24 11.87 3.64 -10.98
CA ILE A 24 11.22 3.86 -9.69
C ILE A 24 9.71 3.68 -9.82
N PHE A 25 9.15 4.24 -10.87
CA PHE A 25 7.71 4.10 -11.11
C PHE A 25 7.33 2.64 -11.28
N LYS A 26 8.10 1.90 -12.05
CA LYS A 26 7.81 0.48 -12.27
C LYS A 26 7.89 -0.31 -10.97
N THR A 27 8.93 -0.07 -10.19
CA THR A 27 9.11 -0.75 -8.90
C THR A 27 7.94 -0.46 -7.97
N ASN A 28 7.55 0.81 -7.87
CA ASN A 28 6.45 1.20 -7.01
C ASN A 28 5.12 0.62 -7.47
N THR A 29 4.92 0.57 -8.78
CA THR A 29 3.68 0.01 -9.33
C THR A 29 3.57 -1.48 -9.00
N GLU A 30 4.65 -2.21 -9.17
CA GLU A 30 4.66 -3.63 -8.84
C GLU A 30 4.47 -3.85 -7.35
N ALA A 31 5.10 -3.00 -6.54
CA ALA A 31 4.94 -3.08 -5.10
C ALA A 31 3.50 -2.82 -4.68
N ALA A 32 2.85 -1.84 -5.32
CA ALA A 32 1.46 -1.53 -4.99
C ALA A 32 0.56 -2.73 -5.22
N ARG A 33 0.77 -3.46 -6.31
CA ARG A 33 0.00 -4.67 -6.60
C ARG A 33 0.23 -5.73 -5.55
N GLU A 34 1.49 -5.94 -5.18
CA GLU A 34 1.81 -6.97 -4.19
C GLU A 34 1.30 -6.59 -2.81
N ILE A 35 1.38 -5.32 -2.45
CA ILE A 35 0.84 -4.86 -1.18
C ILE A 35 -0.65 -5.15 -1.10
N ALA A 36 -1.39 -4.78 -2.14
CA ALA A 36 -2.83 -5.03 -2.17
C ALA A 36 -3.12 -6.51 -2.03
N ARG A 37 -2.35 -7.34 -2.72
CA ARG A 37 -2.52 -8.79 -2.67
C ARG A 37 -2.28 -9.33 -1.26
N GLN A 38 -1.22 -8.88 -0.61
CA GLN A 38 -0.88 -9.34 0.74
C GLN A 38 -1.90 -8.89 1.76
N LEU A 39 -2.40 -7.67 1.63
CA LEU A 39 -3.41 -7.17 2.57
C LEU A 39 -4.66 -8.02 2.51
N ARG A 40 -5.05 -8.45 1.30
CA ARG A 40 -6.21 -9.32 1.14
C ARG A 40 -5.94 -10.71 1.65
N LEU A 41 -4.80 -11.30 1.26
CA LEU A 41 -4.47 -12.67 1.65
C LEU A 41 -4.42 -12.84 3.15
N ARG A 42 -3.85 -11.86 3.82
CA ARG A 42 -3.66 -11.94 5.27
C ARG A 42 -4.78 -11.25 6.04
N ASP A 43 -5.72 -10.67 5.34
CA ASP A 43 -6.84 -9.94 5.94
C ASP A 43 -6.35 -8.93 6.98
N VAL A 44 -5.37 -8.13 6.59
CA VAL A 44 -4.77 -7.13 7.47
C VAL A 44 -5.75 -6.00 7.68
N GLY A 45 -5.97 -5.61 8.94
CA GLY A 45 -6.86 -4.49 9.25
C GLY A 45 -6.14 -3.46 10.08
N GLY A 46 -6.72 -2.25 10.12
CA GLY A 46 -6.19 -1.16 10.89
C GLY A 46 -5.53 -0.12 10.02
N ILE A 47 -4.55 0.55 10.56
CA ILE A 47 -3.82 1.61 9.87
C ILE A 47 -2.61 1.01 9.18
N ILE A 48 -2.46 1.33 7.91
CA ILE A 48 -1.37 0.80 7.10
C ILE A 48 -0.64 1.97 6.47
N VAL A 49 0.66 2.02 6.66
CA VAL A 49 1.51 3.06 6.08
C VAL A 49 2.46 2.40 5.10
N CYS A 50 2.44 2.88 3.86
CA CYS A 50 3.33 2.36 2.83
C CYS A 50 4.33 3.44 2.46
N ASP A 51 5.60 3.09 2.47
CA ASP A 51 6.68 4.00 2.13
C ASP A 51 7.24 3.60 0.77
N PHE A 52 6.71 4.23 -0.28
CA PHE A 52 7.17 3.99 -1.64
C PHE A 52 8.46 4.78 -1.89
N ILE A 53 9.16 4.39 -2.94
CA ILE A 53 10.33 5.15 -3.37
C ILE A 53 9.87 6.51 -3.89
N ASP A 54 10.58 7.57 -3.54
CA ASP A 54 10.20 8.93 -3.93
C ASP A 54 10.08 9.06 -5.45
N MET A 55 9.02 9.71 -5.87
CA MET A 55 8.76 9.94 -7.30
C MET A 55 8.72 11.44 -7.56
N GLU A 56 9.27 11.83 -8.70
CA GLU A 56 9.42 13.24 -9.01
C GLU A 56 8.12 13.86 -9.51
N THR A 57 7.32 13.11 -10.24
CA THR A 57 6.15 13.68 -10.89
C THR A 57 4.88 13.30 -10.15
N GLN A 58 3.97 14.26 -10.07
CA GLN A 58 2.66 13.99 -9.49
C GLN A 58 1.91 12.94 -10.30
N ALA A 59 2.10 12.95 -11.61
CA ALA A 59 1.43 11.99 -12.47
C ALA A 59 1.79 10.56 -12.09
N ASN A 60 3.05 10.30 -11.81
CA ASN A 60 3.49 8.97 -11.42
C ASN A 60 2.96 8.60 -10.03
N ARG A 61 2.97 9.53 -9.12
CA ARG A 61 2.40 9.29 -7.79
C ARG A 61 0.93 8.93 -7.89
N ASP A 62 0.20 9.65 -8.74
CA ASP A 62 -1.22 9.36 -8.93
C ASP A 62 -1.45 7.99 -9.54
N LYS A 63 -0.59 7.60 -10.48
CA LYS A 63 -0.73 6.30 -11.13
C LYS A 63 -0.45 5.15 -10.16
N VAL A 64 0.54 5.30 -9.30
CA VAL A 64 0.83 4.28 -8.29
C VAL A 64 -0.35 4.14 -7.35
N LEU A 65 -0.90 5.26 -6.90
CA LEU A 65 -2.07 5.24 -6.03
C LEU A 65 -3.26 4.59 -6.72
N HIS A 66 -3.42 4.88 -8.01
CA HIS A 66 -4.50 4.28 -8.79
C HIS A 66 -4.34 2.76 -8.86
N GLU A 67 -3.12 2.28 -9.07
CA GLU A 67 -2.85 0.84 -9.07
C GLU A 67 -3.22 0.21 -7.74
N LEU A 68 -2.81 0.86 -6.66
CA LEU A 68 -3.11 0.36 -5.33
C LEU A 68 -4.62 0.28 -5.11
N ARG A 69 -5.32 1.35 -5.44
CA ARG A 69 -6.77 1.41 -5.27
C ARG A 69 -7.49 0.39 -6.14
N THR A 70 -7.02 0.23 -7.37
CA THR A 70 -7.64 -0.72 -8.31
C THR A 70 -7.56 -2.13 -7.76
N HIS A 71 -6.40 -2.51 -7.26
CA HIS A 71 -6.23 -3.86 -6.74
C HIS A 71 -6.92 -4.06 -5.40
N LEU A 72 -7.00 -3.02 -4.59
CA LEU A 72 -7.74 -3.10 -3.32
C LEU A 72 -9.25 -3.05 -3.55
N GLY A 73 -9.69 -2.46 -4.65
CA GLY A 73 -11.11 -2.35 -4.93
C GLY A 73 -11.80 -3.68 -5.15
N ARG A 74 -11.05 -4.74 -5.35
CA ARG A 74 -11.61 -6.09 -5.47
C ARG A 74 -11.80 -6.76 -4.11
N ASP A 75 -11.36 -6.09 -3.08
CA ASP A 75 -11.43 -6.60 -1.73
C ASP A 75 -12.79 -6.26 -1.14
N ARG A 76 -13.33 -7.17 -0.35
CA ARG A 76 -14.60 -6.92 0.33
C ARG A 76 -14.43 -5.96 1.48
N ALA A 77 -13.23 -5.86 2.03
CA ALA A 77 -12.98 -4.96 3.13
C ALA A 77 -13.03 -3.53 2.64
N ARG A 78 -13.52 -2.66 3.49
CA ARG A 78 -13.49 -1.25 3.18
C ARG A 78 -12.07 -0.76 3.34
N THR A 79 -11.54 -0.27 2.26
CA THR A 79 -10.18 0.24 2.25
C THR A 79 -10.19 1.65 1.70
N LYS A 80 -9.52 2.55 2.41
CA LYS A 80 -9.35 3.93 1.98
C LYS A 80 -7.87 4.22 1.88
N ALA A 81 -7.44 4.59 0.70
CA ALA A 81 -6.06 4.98 0.45
C ALA A 81 -6.03 6.45 0.13
N PHE A 82 -5.11 7.16 0.77
CA PHE A 82 -4.94 8.58 0.54
C PHE A 82 -3.89 8.80 -0.54
N ALA A 83 -3.62 10.06 -0.83
CA ALA A 83 -2.68 10.38 -1.89
C ALA A 83 -1.26 9.98 -1.49
N VAL A 84 -0.45 9.65 -2.50
CA VAL A 84 0.97 9.44 -2.30
C VAL A 84 1.61 10.82 -2.15
N SER A 85 2.26 11.07 -1.03
CA SER A 85 2.91 12.35 -0.78
C SER A 85 4.17 12.48 -1.62
N GLU A 86 4.75 13.68 -1.62
CA GLU A 86 5.99 13.92 -2.35
C GLU A 86 7.12 13.05 -1.83
N LEU A 87 7.04 12.65 -0.57
CA LEU A 87 8.05 11.80 0.03
C LEU A 87 7.75 10.31 -0.12
N GLY A 88 6.72 9.96 -0.91
CA GLY A 88 6.41 8.58 -1.19
C GLY A 88 5.57 7.88 -0.15
N LEU A 89 5.00 8.60 0.81
CA LEU A 89 4.21 7.98 1.87
C LEU A 89 2.74 7.91 1.50
N VAL A 90 2.15 6.77 1.78
CA VAL A 90 0.71 6.56 1.65
C VAL A 90 0.19 6.02 2.96
N GLU A 91 -0.85 6.65 3.46
CA GLU A 91 -1.57 6.13 4.61
C GLU A 91 -2.89 5.58 4.13
N MET A 92 -3.29 4.45 4.68
CA MET A 92 -4.60 3.90 4.37
C MET A 92 -5.14 3.18 5.59
N THR A 93 -6.44 2.94 5.56
CA THR A 93 -7.10 2.15 6.57
C THR A 93 -7.81 1.00 5.88
N ARG A 94 -7.84 -0.13 6.54
CA ARG A 94 -8.53 -1.30 6.01
C ARG A 94 -9.30 -1.96 7.13
N GLN A 95 -10.54 -2.31 6.81
CA GLN A 95 -11.39 -3.03 7.73
C GLN A 95 -11.31 -4.52 7.42
N ARG A 96 -11.12 -5.32 8.44
CA ARG A 96 -11.04 -6.76 8.25
C ARG A 96 -12.34 -7.31 7.71
N VAL A 97 -12.21 -8.26 6.81
CA VAL A 97 -13.36 -8.95 6.25
C VAL A 97 -13.85 -10.03 7.23
N ARG A 98 -12.90 -10.81 7.76
CA ARG A 98 -13.24 -11.92 8.62
C ARG A 98 -13.11 -11.50 10.07
N GLN A 99 -14.09 -11.92 10.86
CA GLN A 99 -14.02 -11.72 12.28
C GLN A 99 -13.02 -12.68 12.88
N SER A 100 -12.50 -12.29 14.03
CA SER A 100 -11.68 -13.20 14.80
C SER A 100 -12.52 -14.42 15.16
N HIS A 101 -11.91 -15.58 15.11
CA HIS A 101 -12.58 -16.81 15.47
C HIS A 101 -13.07 -16.77 16.91
N TYR A 102 -12.30 -16.14 17.78
CA TYR A 102 -12.71 -16.00 19.16
C TYR A 102 -14.00 -15.23 19.30
N GLN A 103 -14.12 -14.16 18.53
CA GLN A 103 -15.31 -13.33 18.59
C GLN A 103 -16.54 -14.09 18.15
N SER A 104 -16.39 -14.94 17.15
CA SER A 104 -17.52 -15.67 16.64
C SER A 104 -17.94 -16.80 17.57
N MET A 105 -17.10 -17.19 18.50
CA MET A 105 -17.40 -18.25 19.41
C MET A 105 -17.99 -17.79 20.73
N THR A 106 -17.97 -16.50 20.96
CA THR A 106 -18.59 -15.98 22.16
C THR A 106 -19.96 -15.42 21.84
#